data_2783f4e124d0b1c6e28e729aeb0b7918
#
_entry.id   2783f4e124d0b1c6e28e729aeb0b7918
#
_cell.length_a   1.000
_cell.length_b   1.000
_cell.length_c   1.000
_cell.angle_alpha   90.00
_cell.angle_beta   90.00
_cell.angle_gamma   90.00
#
_symmetry.space_group_name_H-M   'P 1'
#
loop_
_entity.id
_entity.type
_entity.pdbx_description
1 polymer ?
#
loop_
_entity_poly.entity_id
_entity_poly.type
_entity_poly.pdbx_seq_one_letter_code
_entity_poly.pdbx_strand_id
1 'polypeptide(L)'
;MGREAYTEMDVGLQRKIDQAVGPLICRALSIFRGTRPPAAVPERILIILLSEMGSLVLGSSMFRRLREKYPHASIHALVFEKNREILDLLDVIPPENVMTLSDRSLGGLAGDSLAAIRKMRNLRFDVVIDCELFARVSGIFSWFSGAPVRVGFHRHTMEGLYRGDFINRPVLYNPYRHISDQFLALVDAIGSSTVPKNKFEAYEGVPKEAPAMRLREGEQQEMEKRLYGDFPAIRGRKLVLLYPSGGILPIRAWPLESFCATAGSLVERGFAVAVIGMPEDKSLARTIQEHCRSPLCVDLTGYTKSIRDLLVIFHFASLLITNDGGPGQFAVMTPIRSILLFGPETPALYGPNSPRAKVFFSGIACSPCLTAYNHRNSPCDGDNRCLKVITPEAVLACALEMLGKEAVR
;
A
#
# COMPACT_ATOMS: atom_id res chain seq x y z
N MET A 1 -20.06 -17.40 13.96
CA MET A 1 -20.36 -16.02 14.31
C MET A 1 -20.13 -15.20 13.08
N GLY A 2 -21.22 -14.67 12.45
CA GLY A 2 -21.14 -13.93 11.18
C GLY A 2 -20.32 -12.66 11.34
N ARG A 3 -19.38 -12.44 10.42
CA ARG A 3 -18.75 -11.14 10.24
C ARG A 3 -19.82 -10.19 9.71
N GLU A 4 -20.21 -9.21 10.52
CA GLU A 4 -20.98 -8.06 10.05
C GLU A 4 -20.23 -7.43 8.87
N ALA A 5 -20.98 -7.10 7.82
CA ALA A 5 -20.45 -6.42 6.65
C ALA A 5 -19.72 -5.16 7.12
N TYR A 6 -18.44 -5.02 6.75
CA TYR A 6 -17.61 -3.87 7.07
C TYR A 6 -18.22 -2.64 6.36
N THR A 7 -19.02 -1.87 7.03
CA THR A 7 -19.37 -0.53 6.60
C THR A 7 -18.20 0.38 6.98
N GLU A 8 -17.21 0.48 6.10
CA GLU A 8 -16.17 1.50 6.25
C GLU A 8 -16.83 2.89 6.19
N MET A 9 -16.36 3.77 7.04
CA MET A 9 -16.77 5.17 6.99
C MET A 9 -16.36 5.76 5.63
N ASP A 10 -17.29 6.46 4.96
CA ASP A 10 -17.05 7.04 3.64
C ASP A 10 -15.74 7.85 3.61
N VAL A 11 -14.75 7.33 2.87
CA VAL A 11 -13.43 7.95 2.69
C VAL A 11 -13.56 9.37 2.10
N GLY A 12 -14.58 9.60 1.27
CA GLY A 12 -14.87 10.92 0.71
C GLY A 12 -15.28 11.93 1.79
N LEU A 13 -16.09 11.50 2.75
CA LEU A 13 -16.49 12.33 3.90
C LEU A 13 -15.30 12.65 4.81
N GLN A 14 -14.47 11.65 5.12
CA GLN A 14 -13.24 11.86 5.91
C GLN A 14 -12.33 12.90 5.28
N ARG A 15 -12.09 12.79 3.96
CA ARG A 15 -11.29 13.77 3.21
C ARG A 15 -11.88 15.17 3.24
N LYS A 16 -13.20 15.31 3.07
CA LYS A 16 -13.87 16.62 3.13
C LYS A 16 -13.73 17.27 4.51
N ILE A 17 -13.87 16.48 5.58
CA ILE A 17 -13.68 16.97 6.96
C ILE A 17 -12.21 17.41 7.15
N ASP A 18 -11.23 16.60 6.74
CA ASP A 18 -9.81 16.94 6.84
C ASP A 18 -9.48 18.23 6.08
N GLN A 19 -10.07 18.41 4.89
CA GLN A 19 -9.87 19.61 4.07
C GLN A 19 -10.51 20.87 4.67
N ALA A 20 -11.71 20.75 5.25
CA ALA A 20 -12.44 21.90 5.77
C ALA A 20 -11.96 22.31 7.17
N VAL A 21 -11.81 21.36 8.07
CA VAL A 21 -11.55 21.61 9.50
C VAL A 21 -10.06 21.48 9.84
N GLY A 22 -9.35 20.58 9.16
CA GLY A 22 -7.94 20.30 9.43
C GLY A 22 -7.04 21.53 9.40
N PRO A 23 -7.12 22.44 8.40
CA PRO A 23 -6.28 23.65 8.36
C PRO A 23 -6.50 24.58 9.55
N LEU A 24 -7.73 24.70 10.02
CA LEU A 24 -8.06 25.54 11.17
C LEU A 24 -7.46 24.98 12.46
N ILE A 25 -7.62 23.67 12.67
CA ILE A 25 -7.01 22.98 13.82
C ILE A 25 -5.49 23.10 13.76
N CYS A 26 -4.86 22.85 12.61
CA CYS A 26 -3.42 22.95 12.44
C CYS A 26 -2.92 24.37 12.75
N ARG A 27 -3.63 25.43 12.34
CA ARG A 27 -3.28 26.82 12.69
C ARG A 27 -3.38 27.07 14.18
N ALA A 28 -4.48 26.66 14.80
CA ALA A 28 -4.67 26.82 16.25
C ALA A 28 -3.57 26.11 17.05
N LEU A 29 -3.24 24.86 16.69
CA LEU A 29 -2.19 24.09 17.35
C LEU A 29 -0.80 24.68 17.11
N SER A 30 -0.57 25.37 16.00
CA SER A 30 0.72 25.99 15.67
C SER A 30 1.07 27.20 16.56
N ILE A 31 0.05 27.77 17.26
CA ILE A 31 0.28 28.83 18.25
C ILE A 31 1.05 28.29 19.47
N PHE A 32 0.83 27.00 19.79
CA PHE A 32 1.46 26.37 20.95
C PHE A 32 2.79 25.73 20.57
N ARG A 33 3.90 26.33 20.99
CA ARG A 33 5.24 25.77 20.81
C ARG A 33 5.52 24.73 21.89
N GLY A 34 5.97 23.53 21.47
CA GLY A 34 6.46 22.54 22.42
C GLY A 34 7.73 23.05 23.13
N THR A 35 7.85 22.76 24.42
CA THR A 35 8.93 23.28 25.29
C THR A 35 10.06 22.26 25.51
N ARG A 36 9.87 20.99 25.15
CA ARG A 36 10.89 19.94 25.37
C ARG A 36 12.00 20.05 24.32
N PRO A 37 13.29 20.14 24.74
CA PRO A 37 14.40 20.13 23.80
C PRO A 37 14.53 18.78 23.12
N PRO A 38 15.05 18.73 21.87
CA PRO A 38 15.37 17.47 21.19
C PRO A 38 16.44 16.68 21.97
N ALA A 39 16.30 15.36 22.01
CA ALA A 39 17.36 14.49 22.49
C ALA A 39 18.52 14.45 21.49
N ALA A 40 19.76 14.32 21.98
CA ALA A 40 20.94 14.20 21.14
C ALA A 40 20.88 12.92 20.28
N VAL A 41 20.41 11.81 20.89
CA VAL A 41 20.12 10.54 20.20
C VAL A 41 18.71 10.15 20.60
N PRO A 42 17.80 9.92 19.64
CA PRO A 42 16.44 9.51 19.95
C PRO A 42 16.39 8.07 20.44
N GLU A 43 15.65 7.84 21.53
CA GLU A 43 15.40 6.52 22.09
C GLU A 43 14.03 5.93 21.70
N ARG A 44 13.07 6.80 21.37
CA ARG A 44 11.71 6.41 20.99
C ARG A 44 11.25 7.18 19.78
N ILE A 45 10.96 6.45 18.71
CA ILE A 45 10.55 6.99 17.42
C ILE A 45 9.16 6.46 17.09
N LEU A 46 8.23 7.36 16.76
CA LEU A 46 6.90 7.04 16.29
C LEU A 46 6.80 7.27 14.78
N ILE A 47 6.27 6.30 14.05
CA ILE A 47 5.90 6.41 12.64
C ILE A 47 4.39 6.50 12.55
N ILE A 48 3.88 7.48 11.82
CA ILE A 48 2.45 7.62 11.52
C ILE A 48 2.25 7.36 10.03
N LEU A 49 1.53 6.28 9.69
CA LEU A 49 1.14 5.93 8.32
C LEU A 49 -0.24 5.27 8.33
N LEU A 50 -1.27 6.09 8.20
CA LEU A 50 -2.65 5.67 8.43
C LEU A 50 -3.29 5.01 7.21
N SER A 51 -3.10 5.57 6.02
CA SER A 51 -4.05 5.43 4.93
C SER A 51 -3.80 4.27 3.97
N GLU A 52 -2.58 3.77 3.79
CA GLU A 52 -2.28 2.85 2.66
C GLU A 52 -1.43 1.65 3.04
N MET A 53 -2.01 0.46 2.91
CA MET A 53 -1.31 -0.82 3.11
C MET A 53 -0.10 -0.96 2.19
N GLY A 54 -0.24 -0.62 0.90
CA GLY A 54 0.84 -0.68 -0.08
C GLY A 54 2.02 0.24 0.27
N SER A 55 1.74 1.40 0.84
CA SER A 55 2.77 2.34 1.28
C SER A 55 3.62 1.81 2.44
N LEU A 56 3.06 0.94 3.30
CA LEU A 56 3.84 0.24 4.34
C LEU A 56 4.87 -0.71 3.72
N VAL A 57 4.49 -1.42 2.67
CA VAL A 57 5.40 -2.31 1.93
C VAL A 57 6.48 -1.49 1.22
N LEU A 58 6.11 -0.43 0.52
CA LEU A 58 7.05 0.48 -0.15
C LEU A 58 7.96 1.21 0.84
N GLY A 59 7.49 1.43 2.07
CA GLY A 59 8.24 2.05 3.17
C GLY A 59 9.17 1.13 3.93
N SER A 60 9.29 -0.15 3.59
CA SER A 60 10.09 -1.11 4.34
C SER A 60 11.57 -0.74 4.46
N SER A 61 12.14 -0.07 3.46
CA SER A 61 13.49 0.48 3.51
C SER A 61 13.68 1.55 4.61
N MET A 62 12.64 2.31 4.92
CA MET A 62 12.62 3.32 6.00
C MET A 62 12.84 2.66 7.37
N PHE A 63 12.16 1.54 7.65
CA PHE A 63 12.32 0.82 8.91
C PHE A 63 13.74 0.28 9.08
N ARG A 64 14.34 -0.23 8.01
CA ARG A 64 15.74 -0.68 7.99
C ARG A 64 16.68 0.49 8.28
N ARG A 65 16.50 1.59 7.56
CA ARG A 65 17.30 2.82 7.75
C ARG A 65 17.22 3.37 9.17
N LEU A 66 16.05 3.30 9.80
CA LEU A 66 15.88 3.71 11.19
C LEU A 66 16.70 2.83 12.15
N ARG A 67 16.68 1.50 11.95
CA ARG A 67 17.47 0.57 12.77
C ARG A 67 18.98 0.78 12.59
N GLU A 68 19.42 1.06 11.36
CA GLU A 68 20.83 1.35 11.05
C GLU A 68 21.30 2.65 11.74
N LYS A 69 20.49 3.70 11.63
CA LYS A 69 20.85 5.02 12.20
C LYS A 69 20.67 5.10 13.71
N TYR A 70 19.67 4.41 14.24
CA TYR A 70 19.25 4.48 15.64
C TYR A 70 19.06 3.06 16.21
N PRO A 71 20.13 2.26 16.33
CA PRO A 71 20.06 0.84 16.66
C PRO A 71 19.44 0.55 18.04
N HIS A 72 19.51 1.51 18.95
CA HIS A 72 18.97 1.40 20.31
C HIS A 72 17.57 2.03 20.46
N ALA A 73 17.04 2.66 19.41
CA ALA A 73 15.74 3.29 19.47
C ALA A 73 14.60 2.26 19.37
N SER A 74 13.62 2.40 20.25
CA SER A 74 12.35 1.68 20.14
C SER A 74 11.49 2.35 19.07
N ILE A 75 11.18 1.59 18.01
CA ILE A 75 10.34 2.06 16.90
C ILE A 75 8.91 1.64 17.16
N HIS A 76 7.99 2.59 17.05
CA HIS A 76 6.55 2.41 17.21
C HIS A 76 5.82 2.86 15.95
N ALA A 77 4.60 2.36 15.74
CA ALA A 77 3.74 2.79 14.64
C ALA A 77 2.34 3.17 15.13
N LEU A 78 1.72 4.13 14.43
CA LEU A 78 0.29 4.43 14.49
C LEU A 78 -0.29 4.22 13.11
N VAL A 79 -1.22 3.27 12.98
CA VAL A 79 -1.84 2.85 11.72
C VAL A 79 -3.35 2.67 11.90
N PHE A 80 -4.13 2.62 10.81
CA PHE A 80 -5.49 2.08 10.91
C PHE A 80 -5.47 0.57 11.16
N GLU A 81 -6.51 0.06 11.85
CA GLU A 81 -6.63 -1.35 12.23
C GLU A 81 -6.46 -2.30 11.04
N LYS A 82 -7.04 -1.94 9.88
CA LYS A 82 -6.92 -2.71 8.64
C LYS A 82 -5.49 -2.85 8.13
N ASN A 83 -4.61 -1.90 8.46
CA ASN A 83 -3.22 -1.88 8.00
C ASN A 83 -2.28 -2.67 8.92
N ARG A 84 -2.75 -3.07 10.11
CA ARG A 84 -1.94 -3.77 11.10
C ARG A 84 -1.36 -5.07 10.58
N GLU A 85 -2.17 -5.85 9.89
CA GLU A 85 -1.73 -7.16 9.37
C GLU A 85 -0.50 -7.05 8.46
N ILE A 86 -0.39 -5.97 7.67
CA ILE A 86 0.79 -5.75 6.81
C ILE A 86 2.05 -5.50 7.65
N LEU A 87 1.97 -4.75 8.73
CA LEU A 87 3.13 -4.55 9.62
C LEU A 87 3.55 -5.85 10.29
N ASP A 88 2.59 -6.65 10.74
CA ASP A 88 2.85 -7.95 11.34
C ASP A 88 3.50 -8.92 10.32
N LEU A 89 3.10 -8.87 9.04
CA LEU A 89 3.68 -9.66 7.95
C LEU A 89 5.09 -9.19 7.54
N LEU A 90 5.34 -7.89 7.58
CA LEU A 90 6.66 -7.30 7.30
C LEU A 90 7.67 -7.59 8.42
N ASP A 91 7.20 -7.90 9.63
CA ASP A 91 8.02 -8.16 10.83
C ASP A 91 9.08 -7.06 11.09
N VAL A 92 8.68 -5.81 10.86
CA VAL A 92 9.58 -4.63 10.99
C VAL A 92 9.41 -3.89 12.30
N ILE A 93 8.33 -4.10 13.03
CA ILE A 93 8.03 -3.50 14.34
C ILE A 93 7.46 -4.57 15.27
N PRO A 94 7.91 -4.65 16.54
CA PRO A 94 7.28 -5.53 17.52
C PRO A 94 5.78 -5.26 17.65
N PRO A 95 4.92 -6.30 17.71
CA PRO A 95 3.47 -6.13 17.73
C PRO A 95 2.93 -5.23 18.86
N GLU A 96 3.59 -5.22 20.02
CA GLU A 96 3.25 -4.38 21.19
C GLU A 96 3.52 -2.89 20.95
N ASN A 97 4.39 -2.57 20.00
CA ASN A 97 4.73 -1.20 19.62
C ASN A 97 3.79 -0.63 18.53
N VAL A 98 2.84 -1.42 18.04
CA VAL A 98 1.86 -0.95 17.07
C VAL A 98 0.60 -0.45 17.78
N MET A 99 0.24 0.79 17.52
CA MET A 99 -1.02 1.41 17.92
C MET A 99 -1.96 1.43 16.72
N THR A 100 -3.22 1.11 16.95
CA THR A 100 -4.22 1.09 15.88
C THR A 100 -5.36 2.06 16.16
N LEU A 101 -5.94 2.57 15.08
CA LEU A 101 -7.17 3.37 15.09
C LEU A 101 -8.23 2.62 14.30
N SER A 102 -9.44 2.51 14.84
CA SER A 102 -10.59 1.98 14.12
C SER A 102 -11.13 3.02 13.14
N ASP A 103 -11.42 2.59 11.92
CA ASP A 103 -12.09 3.40 10.89
C ASP A 103 -13.54 2.95 10.64
N ARG A 104 -14.09 2.13 11.56
CA ARG A 104 -15.43 1.56 11.45
C ARG A 104 -16.54 2.55 11.82
N SER A 105 -16.29 3.43 12.78
CA SER A 105 -17.26 4.43 13.24
C SER A 105 -16.58 5.68 13.79
N LEU A 106 -17.29 6.82 13.76
CA LEU A 106 -16.78 8.07 14.33
C LEU A 106 -16.53 7.97 15.84
N GLY A 107 -17.40 7.27 16.56
CA GLY A 107 -17.25 7.06 18.02
C GLY A 107 -16.04 6.18 18.34
N GLY A 108 -15.86 5.08 17.60
CA GLY A 108 -14.68 4.20 17.71
C GLY A 108 -13.40 4.97 17.41
N LEU A 109 -13.36 5.70 16.29
CA LEU A 109 -12.22 6.52 15.91
C LEU A 109 -11.87 7.56 16.99
N ALA A 110 -12.87 8.23 17.58
CA ALA A 110 -12.64 9.21 18.64
C ALA A 110 -12.09 8.57 19.92
N GLY A 111 -12.65 7.42 20.31
CA GLY A 111 -12.19 6.65 21.48
C GLY A 111 -10.75 6.17 21.33
N ASP A 112 -10.44 5.55 20.18
CA ASP A 112 -9.10 5.05 19.87
C ASP A 112 -8.10 6.20 19.71
N SER A 113 -8.51 7.32 19.13
CA SER A 113 -7.68 8.52 19.05
C SER A 113 -7.27 9.02 20.43
N LEU A 114 -8.21 9.09 21.36
CA LEU A 114 -7.93 9.52 22.74
C LEU A 114 -7.01 8.53 23.45
N ALA A 115 -7.25 7.22 23.28
CA ALA A 115 -6.39 6.18 23.84
C ALA A 115 -4.97 6.23 23.25
N ALA A 116 -4.85 6.39 21.94
CA ALA A 116 -3.57 6.54 21.25
C ALA A 116 -2.80 7.79 21.72
N ILE A 117 -3.47 8.93 21.85
CA ILE A 117 -2.88 10.18 22.37
C ILE A 117 -2.37 9.98 23.81
N ARG A 118 -3.15 9.36 24.67
CA ARG A 118 -2.71 9.05 26.05
C ARG A 118 -1.47 8.14 26.05
N LYS A 119 -1.50 7.07 25.24
CA LYS A 119 -0.35 6.14 25.10
C LYS A 119 0.88 6.86 24.56
N MET A 120 0.75 7.69 23.52
CA MET A 120 1.84 8.47 22.97
C MET A 120 2.46 9.43 24.01
N ARG A 121 1.63 10.13 24.79
CA ARG A 121 2.09 11.03 25.87
C ARG A 121 2.84 10.29 26.97
N ASN A 122 2.37 9.12 27.37
CA ASN A 122 3.01 8.29 28.39
C ASN A 122 4.37 7.74 27.90
N LEU A 123 4.46 7.35 26.62
CA LEU A 123 5.70 6.85 26.01
C LEU A 123 6.75 7.94 25.80
N ARG A 124 6.37 9.22 25.74
CA ARG A 124 7.29 10.36 25.60
C ARG A 124 8.22 10.22 24.40
N PHE A 125 7.68 10.09 23.20
CA PHE A 125 8.46 10.00 21.97
C PHE A 125 9.44 11.18 21.80
N ASP A 126 10.64 10.91 21.30
CA ASP A 126 11.65 11.91 20.96
C ASP A 126 11.45 12.42 19.55
N VAL A 127 11.02 11.53 18.66
CA VAL A 127 10.79 11.81 17.24
C VAL A 127 9.46 11.24 16.83
N VAL A 128 8.72 11.97 16.00
CA VAL A 128 7.63 11.46 15.19
C VAL A 128 7.91 11.69 13.73
N ILE A 129 7.68 10.68 12.91
CA ILE A 129 7.76 10.74 11.44
C ILE A 129 6.35 10.55 10.92
N ASP A 130 5.78 11.62 10.37
CA ASP A 130 4.50 11.62 9.70
C ASP A 130 4.70 11.32 8.21
N CYS A 131 4.41 10.08 7.81
CA CYS A 131 4.59 9.58 6.46
C CYS A 131 3.41 9.89 5.53
N GLU A 132 2.31 10.43 6.06
CA GLU A 132 1.17 10.82 5.23
C GLU A 132 1.54 12.00 4.33
N LEU A 133 1.12 11.91 3.08
CA LEU A 133 1.51 12.91 2.10
C LEU A 133 0.83 14.26 2.39
N PHE A 134 -0.47 14.28 2.62
CA PHE A 134 -1.21 15.55 2.76
C PHE A 134 -2.35 15.51 3.78
N ALA A 135 -2.56 14.41 4.50
CA ALA A 135 -3.57 14.34 5.55
C ALA A 135 -3.19 15.22 6.73
N ARG A 136 -4.11 16.05 7.20
CA ARG A 136 -3.88 16.92 8.36
C ARG A 136 -4.08 16.19 9.66
N VAL A 137 -4.95 15.18 9.66
CA VAL A 137 -5.22 14.34 10.84
C VAL A 137 -3.93 13.69 11.37
N SER A 138 -3.06 13.21 10.51
CA SER A 138 -1.76 12.65 10.93
C SER A 138 -0.82 13.71 11.50
N GLY A 139 -0.81 14.91 10.92
CA GLY A 139 -0.11 16.06 11.47
C GLY A 139 -0.63 16.44 12.86
N ILE A 140 -1.95 16.39 13.08
CA ILE A 140 -2.57 16.62 14.39
C ILE A 140 -2.11 15.56 15.41
N PHE A 141 -2.09 14.27 15.05
CA PHE A 141 -1.49 13.23 15.90
C PHE A 141 -0.01 13.46 16.17
N SER A 142 0.75 13.93 15.18
CA SER A 142 2.14 14.31 15.32
C SER A 142 2.31 15.38 16.42
N TRP A 143 1.45 16.40 16.45
CA TRP A 143 1.45 17.42 17.51
C TRP A 143 1.09 16.84 18.87
N PHE A 144 0.00 16.05 18.93
CA PHE A 144 -0.48 15.44 20.18
C PHE A 144 0.50 14.40 20.75
N SER A 145 1.41 13.84 19.96
CA SER A 145 2.45 12.93 20.45
C SER A 145 3.34 13.58 21.52
N GLY A 146 3.48 14.91 21.46
CA GLY A 146 4.38 15.67 22.33
C GLY A 146 5.85 15.51 21.99
N ALA A 147 6.19 14.86 20.88
CA ALA A 147 7.56 14.71 20.42
C ALA A 147 8.19 16.07 20.09
N PRO A 148 9.44 16.35 20.54
CA PRO A 148 10.13 17.59 20.23
C PRO A 148 10.57 17.66 18.76
N VAL A 149 10.85 16.53 18.12
CA VAL A 149 11.19 16.45 16.70
C VAL A 149 10.01 15.85 15.93
N ARG A 150 9.47 16.63 14.98
CA ARG A 150 8.34 16.25 14.15
C ARG A 150 8.71 16.41 12.69
N VAL A 151 8.94 15.26 12.04
CA VAL A 151 9.29 15.16 10.63
C VAL A 151 8.02 14.89 9.83
N GLY A 152 7.87 15.49 8.67
CA GLY A 152 6.76 15.19 7.77
C GLY A 152 6.84 15.98 6.47
N PHE A 153 6.09 15.52 5.48
CA PHE A 153 5.91 16.28 4.26
C PHE A 153 5.17 17.58 4.58
N HIS A 154 5.65 18.68 4.04
CA HIS A 154 5.06 19.98 4.31
C HIS A 154 5.16 20.86 3.07
N ARG A 155 4.18 21.75 2.91
CA ARG A 155 4.29 22.79 1.89
C ARG A 155 5.50 23.69 2.20
N HIS A 156 6.18 24.12 1.19
CA HIS A 156 7.10 25.25 1.28
C HIS A 156 6.46 26.47 0.61
N THR A 157 6.23 26.39 -0.69
CA THR A 157 5.57 27.42 -1.48
C THR A 157 4.28 26.90 -2.15
N MET A 158 3.96 25.62 -1.99
CA MET A 158 2.80 25.00 -2.62
C MET A 158 1.51 25.32 -1.83
N GLU A 159 0.53 25.87 -2.50
CA GLU A 159 -0.77 26.17 -1.92
C GLU A 159 -1.52 24.88 -1.52
N GLY A 160 -2.39 25.03 -0.51
CA GLY A 160 -3.34 23.98 -0.11
C GLY A 160 -2.75 22.84 0.75
N LEU A 161 -1.43 22.74 0.91
CA LEU A 161 -0.78 21.62 1.60
C LEU A 161 -0.32 21.97 3.02
N TYR A 162 -0.94 22.94 3.66
CA TYR A 162 -0.60 23.34 5.02
C TYR A 162 -1.04 22.26 6.03
N ARG A 163 -0.11 21.79 6.84
CA ARG A 163 -0.29 20.72 7.85
C ARG A 163 0.13 21.14 9.26
N GLY A 164 0.37 22.43 9.48
CA GLY A 164 0.77 23.03 10.77
C GLY A 164 2.27 23.34 10.84
N ASP A 165 2.57 24.54 11.37
CA ASP A 165 3.96 25.02 11.54
C ASP A 165 4.71 24.28 12.67
N PHE A 166 4.00 23.41 13.38
CA PHE A 166 4.57 22.53 14.40
C PHE A 166 5.36 21.35 13.78
N ILE A 167 5.25 21.07 12.48
CA ILE A 167 6.17 20.18 11.78
C ILE A 167 7.51 20.90 11.63
N ASN A 168 8.44 20.62 12.54
CA ASN A 168 9.69 21.39 12.66
C ASN A 168 10.87 20.79 11.89
N ARG A 169 10.65 19.66 11.21
CA ARG A 169 11.55 19.05 10.23
C ARG A 169 10.78 18.81 8.93
N PRO A 170 10.40 19.90 8.23
CA PRO A 170 9.61 19.79 7.00
C PRO A 170 10.45 19.19 5.86
N VAL A 171 9.89 18.23 5.16
CA VAL A 171 10.47 17.58 3.98
C VAL A 171 9.64 17.94 2.75
N LEU A 172 10.32 18.25 1.65
CA LEU A 172 9.66 18.48 0.36
C LEU A 172 9.13 17.18 -0.19
N TYR A 173 7.84 17.16 -0.56
CA TYR A 173 7.30 16.08 -1.37
C TYR A 173 7.81 16.23 -2.81
N ASN A 174 8.39 15.17 -3.35
CA ASN A 174 8.90 15.15 -4.71
C ASN A 174 8.05 14.22 -5.60
N PRO A 175 7.18 14.75 -6.49
CA PRO A 175 6.31 13.95 -7.34
C PRO A 175 7.05 13.17 -8.45
N TYR A 176 8.36 13.33 -8.57
CA TYR A 176 9.20 12.69 -9.59
C TYR A 176 10.11 11.60 -9.02
N ARG A 177 10.06 11.35 -7.72
CA ARG A 177 10.89 10.35 -7.03
C ARG A 177 10.04 9.30 -6.37
N HIS A 178 10.50 8.06 -6.43
CA HIS A 178 9.83 6.92 -5.83
C HIS A 178 9.55 7.17 -4.33
N ILE A 179 8.37 6.72 -3.86
CA ILE A 179 7.93 6.99 -2.49
C ILE A 179 8.89 6.39 -1.44
N SER A 180 9.54 5.26 -1.75
CA SER A 180 10.58 4.68 -0.87
C SER A 180 11.74 5.64 -0.62
N ASP A 181 12.20 6.38 -1.64
CA ASP A 181 13.25 7.38 -1.49
C ASP A 181 12.80 8.54 -0.61
N GLN A 182 11.53 8.91 -0.77
CA GLN A 182 10.95 10.00 0.02
C GLN A 182 10.80 9.60 1.49
N PHE A 183 10.46 8.35 1.79
CA PHE A 183 10.45 7.84 3.17
C PHE A 183 11.85 7.75 3.77
N LEU A 184 12.87 7.40 2.98
CA LEU A 184 14.27 7.49 3.43
C LEU A 184 14.66 8.94 3.76
N ALA A 185 14.23 9.91 2.95
CA ALA A 185 14.46 11.32 3.20
C ALA A 185 13.81 11.81 4.50
N LEU A 186 12.63 11.29 4.88
CA LEU A 186 12.03 11.59 6.18
C LEU A 186 12.91 11.11 7.34
N VAL A 187 13.50 9.91 7.24
CA VAL A 187 14.43 9.40 8.26
C VAL A 187 15.66 10.29 8.39
N ASP A 188 16.24 10.65 7.26
CA ASP A 188 17.47 11.46 7.27
C ASP A 188 17.22 12.90 7.73
N ALA A 189 15.99 13.40 7.55
CA ALA A 189 15.59 14.72 8.03
C ALA A 189 15.57 14.86 9.57
N ILE A 190 15.53 13.75 10.34
CA ILE A 190 15.55 13.78 11.80
C ILE A 190 16.73 14.61 12.31
N GLY A 191 17.94 14.36 11.83
CA GLY A 191 19.17 15.04 12.24
C GLY A 191 19.61 16.17 11.30
N SER A 192 18.83 16.51 10.27
CA SER A 192 19.24 17.50 9.29
C SER A 192 19.12 18.94 9.82
N SER A 193 20.20 19.70 9.66
CA SER A 193 20.23 21.15 9.88
C SER A 193 20.09 21.97 8.59
N THR A 194 20.11 21.30 7.41
CA THR A 194 20.02 21.98 6.10
C THR A 194 18.62 22.53 5.81
N VAL A 195 18.52 23.42 4.85
CA VAL A 195 17.25 23.89 4.29
C VAL A 195 17.35 23.75 2.77
N PRO A 196 16.47 23.00 2.13
CA PRO A 196 15.40 22.13 2.69
C PRO A 196 15.97 20.92 3.47
N LYS A 197 15.16 20.33 4.35
CA LYS A 197 15.58 19.20 5.23
C LYS A 197 15.86 17.89 4.51
N ASN A 198 15.44 17.77 3.26
CA ASN A 198 15.67 16.63 2.38
C ASN A 198 16.76 16.88 1.32
N LYS A 199 17.72 17.76 1.60
CA LYS A 199 18.87 18.06 0.73
C LYS A 199 19.98 17.01 0.92
N PHE A 200 19.66 15.78 0.54
CA PHE A 200 20.54 14.62 0.63
C PHE A 200 20.95 14.13 -0.76
N GLU A 201 21.98 13.30 -0.80
CA GLU A 201 22.35 12.54 -2.01
C GLU A 201 21.24 11.56 -2.43
N ALA A 202 21.30 11.11 -3.67
CA ALA A 202 20.36 10.10 -4.15
C ALA A 202 20.53 8.77 -3.39
N TYR A 203 19.42 8.06 -3.19
CA TYR A 203 19.43 6.75 -2.52
C TYR A 203 19.71 5.61 -3.52
N GLU A 204 20.66 5.83 -4.43
CA GLU A 204 21.14 4.81 -5.36
C GLU A 204 21.91 3.74 -4.58
N GLY A 205 21.63 2.46 -4.91
CA GLY A 205 22.25 1.34 -4.23
C GLY A 205 21.70 1.01 -2.82
N VAL A 206 20.79 1.83 -2.28
CA VAL A 206 20.10 1.46 -1.04
C VAL A 206 19.05 0.38 -1.35
N PRO A 207 19.11 -0.80 -0.71
CA PRO A 207 18.12 -1.84 -0.92
C PRO A 207 16.72 -1.35 -0.54
N LYS A 208 15.74 -1.50 -1.45
CA LYS A 208 14.36 -1.02 -1.27
C LYS A 208 13.35 -2.15 -1.20
N GLU A 209 13.79 -3.39 -1.44
CA GLU A 209 12.94 -4.56 -1.38
C GLU A 209 12.37 -4.75 0.02
N ALA A 210 11.10 -5.13 0.07
CA ALA A 210 10.44 -5.52 1.30
C ALA A 210 11.00 -6.86 1.81
N PRO A 211 10.99 -7.09 3.13
CA PRO A 211 11.30 -8.39 3.69
C PRO A 211 10.35 -9.45 3.11
N ALA A 212 10.89 -10.64 2.82
CA ALA A 212 10.06 -11.76 2.43
C ALA A 212 9.23 -12.27 3.62
N MET A 213 7.94 -12.52 3.39
CA MET A 213 7.08 -13.16 4.37
C MET A 213 7.58 -14.59 4.63
N ARG A 214 7.73 -14.94 5.91
CA ARG A 214 8.08 -16.31 6.32
C ARG A 214 6.81 -17.14 6.48
N LEU A 215 6.77 -18.27 5.78
CA LEU A 215 5.72 -19.27 5.97
C LEU A 215 5.90 -19.97 7.34
N ARG A 216 4.78 -20.34 7.94
CA ARG A 216 4.76 -21.25 9.09
C ARG A 216 4.93 -22.70 8.58
N GLU A 217 5.37 -23.57 9.46
CA GLU A 217 5.47 -25.01 9.12
C GLU A 217 4.09 -25.56 8.72
N GLY A 218 4.05 -26.25 7.58
CA GLY A 218 2.82 -26.89 7.06
C GLY A 218 1.82 -25.92 6.41
N GLU A 219 1.97 -24.60 6.56
CA GLU A 219 0.98 -23.59 6.15
C GLU A 219 0.67 -23.63 4.64
N GLN A 220 1.71 -23.75 3.82
CA GLN A 220 1.54 -23.87 2.37
C GLN A 220 0.83 -25.16 1.99
N GLN A 221 1.24 -26.28 2.56
CA GLN A 221 0.66 -27.60 2.28
C GLN A 221 -0.84 -27.65 2.66
N GLU A 222 -1.20 -27.06 3.78
CA GLU A 222 -2.61 -26.95 4.20
C GLU A 222 -3.42 -26.11 3.21
N MET A 223 -2.89 -24.98 2.77
CA MET A 223 -3.55 -24.12 1.78
C MET A 223 -3.68 -24.82 0.43
N GLU A 224 -2.63 -25.47 -0.05
CA GLU A 224 -2.66 -26.27 -1.29
C GLU A 224 -3.69 -27.40 -1.20
N LYS A 225 -3.71 -28.13 -0.09
CA LYS A 225 -4.67 -29.21 0.13
C LYS A 225 -6.11 -28.69 0.10
N ARG A 226 -6.38 -27.55 0.73
CA ARG A 226 -7.69 -26.90 0.72
C ARG A 226 -8.06 -26.46 -0.69
N LEU A 227 -7.17 -25.70 -1.35
CA LEU A 227 -7.42 -25.14 -2.68
C LEU A 227 -7.67 -26.24 -3.73
N TYR A 228 -6.81 -27.26 -3.78
CA TYR A 228 -6.94 -28.36 -4.73
C TYR A 228 -8.02 -29.39 -4.34
N GLY A 229 -8.49 -29.36 -3.10
CA GLY A 229 -9.69 -30.09 -2.66
C GLY A 229 -10.95 -29.43 -3.18
N ASP A 230 -11.04 -28.10 -3.05
CA ASP A 230 -12.20 -27.32 -3.51
C ASP A 230 -12.22 -27.19 -5.05
N PHE A 231 -11.06 -27.15 -5.70
CA PHE A 231 -10.88 -26.95 -7.14
C PHE A 231 -9.95 -28.03 -7.76
N PRO A 232 -10.36 -29.28 -7.84
CA PRO A 232 -9.48 -30.37 -8.27
C PRO A 232 -8.98 -30.24 -9.72
N ALA A 233 -9.72 -29.55 -10.59
CA ALA A 233 -9.35 -29.34 -12.00
C ALA A 233 -8.03 -28.56 -12.19
N ILE A 234 -7.67 -27.69 -11.24
CA ILE A 234 -6.46 -26.86 -11.34
C ILE A 234 -5.21 -27.53 -10.75
N ARG A 235 -5.36 -28.71 -10.12
CA ARG A 235 -4.24 -29.43 -9.52
C ARG A 235 -3.18 -29.81 -10.57
N GLY A 236 -1.89 -29.56 -10.24
CA GLY A 236 -0.77 -29.88 -11.12
C GLY A 236 -0.58 -28.92 -12.29
N ARG A 237 -1.36 -27.85 -12.37
CA ARG A 237 -1.22 -26.81 -13.38
C ARG A 237 -0.46 -25.58 -12.83
N LYS A 238 0.25 -24.87 -13.68
CA LYS A 238 0.77 -23.54 -13.31
C LYS A 238 -0.41 -22.61 -13.05
N LEU A 239 -0.49 -22.07 -11.84
CA LEU A 239 -1.58 -21.22 -11.39
C LEU A 239 -1.28 -19.75 -11.67
N VAL A 240 -2.14 -19.10 -12.45
CA VAL A 240 -2.11 -17.66 -12.70
C VAL A 240 -3.22 -16.98 -11.93
N LEU A 241 -2.88 -16.01 -11.11
CA LEU A 241 -3.83 -15.21 -10.35
C LEU A 241 -4.18 -13.93 -11.11
N LEU A 242 -5.46 -13.59 -11.18
CA LEU A 242 -5.95 -12.33 -11.76
C LEU A 242 -6.63 -11.50 -10.68
N TYR A 243 -6.26 -10.23 -10.56
CA TYR A 243 -6.95 -9.25 -9.73
C TYR A 243 -7.55 -8.14 -10.62
N PRO A 244 -8.80 -8.30 -11.07
CA PRO A 244 -9.42 -7.37 -12.01
C PRO A 244 -9.98 -6.10 -11.37
N SER A 245 -10.11 -6.07 -10.04
CA SER A 245 -10.69 -4.93 -9.33
C SER A 245 -9.75 -3.70 -9.31
N GLY A 246 -10.33 -2.51 -9.36
CA GLY A 246 -9.65 -1.25 -9.10
C GLY A 246 -9.52 -0.92 -7.60
N GLY A 247 -10.08 -1.77 -6.73
CA GLY A 247 -10.15 -1.55 -5.29
C GLY A 247 -10.94 -0.28 -4.94
N ILE A 248 -10.41 0.51 -4.01
CA ILE A 248 -11.04 1.78 -3.55
C ILE A 248 -11.15 2.82 -4.70
N LEU A 249 -10.34 2.68 -5.75
CA LEU A 249 -10.32 3.58 -6.90
C LEU A 249 -10.65 2.82 -8.20
N PRO A 250 -11.94 2.65 -8.54
CA PRO A 250 -12.37 1.87 -9.71
C PRO A 250 -11.74 2.32 -11.02
N ILE A 251 -11.36 3.59 -11.14
CA ILE A 251 -10.68 4.16 -12.30
C ILE A 251 -9.31 3.49 -12.59
N ARG A 252 -8.74 2.74 -11.65
CA ARG A 252 -7.50 1.99 -11.84
C ARG A 252 -7.69 0.64 -12.53
N ALA A 253 -8.94 0.21 -12.72
CA ALA A 253 -9.21 -1.09 -13.32
C ALA A 253 -8.91 -1.10 -14.82
N TRP A 254 -8.09 -2.05 -15.24
CA TRP A 254 -7.96 -2.42 -16.66
C TRP A 254 -9.31 -2.96 -17.17
N PRO A 255 -9.68 -2.74 -18.45
CA PRO A 255 -10.96 -3.21 -18.96
C PRO A 255 -11.22 -4.69 -18.65
N LEU A 256 -12.41 -5.02 -18.17
CA LEU A 256 -12.76 -6.38 -17.79
C LEU A 256 -12.67 -7.34 -18.98
N GLU A 257 -13.03 -6.86 -20.18
CA GLU A 257 -12.92 -7.60 -21.44
C GLU A 257 -11.46 -8.00 -21.73
N SER A 258 -10.52 -7.17 -21.35
CA SER A 258 -9.09 -7.45 -21.51
C SER A 258 -8.62 -8.53 -20.54
N PHE A 259 -9.13 -8.54 -19.30
CA PHE A 259 -8.92 -9.66 -18.37
C PHE A 259 -9.55 -10.94 -18.91
N CYS A 260 -10.77 -10.88 -19.46
CA CYS A 260 -11.45 -12.02 -20.07
C CYS A 260 -10.63 -12.62 -21.21
N ALA A 261 -10.17 -11.80 -22.15
CA ALA A 261 -9.36 -12.25 -23.29
C ALA A 261 -8.04 -12.90 -22.83
N THR A 262 -7.37 -12.29 -21.85
CA THR A 262 -6.12 -12.81 -21.28
C THR A 262 -6.37 -14.15 -20.56
N ALA A 263 -7.42 -14.24 -19.74
CA ALA A 263 -7.82 -15.45 -19.03
C ALA A 263 -8.14 -16.59 -19.97
N GLY A 264 -8.99 -16.35 -20.99
CA GLY A 264 -9.35 -17.33 -22.01
C GLY A 264 -8.13 -17.89 -22.71
N SER A 265 -7.24 -17.00 -23.18
CA SER A 265 -6.00 -17.40 -23.85
C SER A 265 -5.05 -18.20 -22.97
N LEU A 266 -4.97 -17.93 -21.65
CA LEU A 266 -4.19 -18.72 -20.71
C LEU A 266 -4.81 -20.11 -20.47
N VAL A 267 -6.12 -20.17 -20.30
CA VAL A 267 -6.88 -21.43 -20.12
C VAL A 267 -6.76 -22.34 -21.32
N GLU A 268 -6.89 -21.81 -22.56
CA GLU A 268 -6.69 -22.55 -23.80
C GLU A 268 -5.29 -23.20 -23.91
N ARG A 269 -4.30 -22.59 -23.28
CA ARG A 269 -2.93 -23.11 -23.20
C ARG A 269 -2.69 -24.05 -22.02
N GLY A 270 -3.75 -24.40 -21.29
CA GLY A 270 -3.70 -25.36 -20.18
C GLY A 270 -3.22 -24.79 -18.85
N PHE A 271 -3.09 -23.48 -18.69
CA PHE A 271 -2.84 -22.84 -17.41
C PHE A 271 -4.12 -22.82 -16.56
N ALA A 272 -3.97 -22.97 -15.23
CA ALA A 272 -5.03 -22.67 -14.31
C ALA A 272 -5.10 -21.15 -14.06
N VAL A 273 -6.29 -20.61 -14.10
CA VAL A 273 -6.55 -19.18 -13.83
C VAL A 273 -7.46 -19.07 -12.61
N ALA A 274 -7.06 -18.27 -11.63
CA ALA A 274 -7.89 -17.99 -10.46
C ALA A 274 -8.09 -16.49 -10.30
N VAL A 275 -9.35 -16.07 -10.24
CA VAL A 275 -9.70 -14.67 -10.00
C VAL A 275 -9.73 -14.43 -8.50
N ILE A 276 -8.87 -13.57 -8.01
CA ILE A 276 -8.81 -13.15 -6.61
C ILE A 276 -9.47 -11.79 -6.43
N GLY A 277 -9.96 -11.52 -5.24
CA GLY A 277 -10.61 -10.26 -4.90
C GLY A 277 -11.36 -10.34 -3.58
N MET A 278 -12.00 -9.24 -3.22
CA MET A 278 -12.92 -9.19 -2.09
C MET A 278 -14.25 -9.86 -2.46
N PRO A 279 -15.14 -10.19 -1.50
CA PRO A 279 -16.46 -10.76 -1.81
C PRO A 279 -17.30 -9.90 -2.78
N GLU A 280 -17.11 -8.59 -2.77
CA GLU A 280 -17.78 -7.59 -3.62
C GLU A 280 -17.35 -7.74 -5.10
N ASP A 281 -16.17 -8.29 -5.37
CA ASP A 281 -15.62 -8.47 -6.71
C ASP A 281 -16.17 -9.73 -7.42
N LYS A 282 -17.07 -10.47 -6.79
CA LYS A 282 -17.61 -11.75 -7.28
C LYS A 282 -18.24 -11.65 -8.67
N SER A 283 -18.87 -10.52 -8.98
CA SER A 283 -19.44 -10.28 -10.31
C SER A 283 -18.38 -10.25 -11.42
N LEU A 284 -17.20 -9.68 -11.14
CA LEU A 284 -16.06 -9.64 -12.06
C LEU A 284 -15.53 -11.05 -12.31
N ALA A 285 -15.37 -11.84 -11.24
CA ALA A 285 -14.91 -13.23 -11.34
C ALA A 285 -15.88 -14.07 -12.19
N ARG A 286 -17.18 -13.93 -11.95
CA ARG A 286 -18.21 -14.63 -12.71
C ARG A 286 -18.14 -14.31 -14.20
N THR A 287 -18.02 -13.04 -14.59
CA THR A 287 -17.89 -12.64 -15.99
C THR A 287 -16.67 -13.28 -16.66
N ILE A 288 -15.51 -13.34 -15.98
CA ILE A 288 -14.31 -13.99 -16.49
C ILE A 288 -14.52 -15.49 -16.65
N GLN A 289 -15.16 -16.16 -15.67
CA GLN A 289 -15.46 -17.59 -15.74
C GLN A 289 -16.43 -17.91 -16.88
N GLU A 290 -17.49 -17.13 -17.06
CA GLU A 290 -18.47 -17.26 -18.14
C GLU A 290 -17.81 -17.09 -19.53
N HIS A 291 -16.78 -16.24 -19.62
CA HIS A 291 -15.99 -16.10 -20.85
C HIS A 291 -15.10 -17.32 -21.11
N CYS A 292 -14.38 -17.80 -20.10
CA CYS A 292 -13.44 -18.92 -20.21
C CYS A 292 -14.15 -20.26 -20.47
N ARG A 293 -15.34 -20.48 -19.92
CA ARG A 293 -16.13 -21.72 -20.02
C ARG A 293 -15.33 -23.00 -19.73
N SER A 294 -14.47 -22.96 -18.74
CA SER A 294 -13.53 -24.03 -18.43
C SER A 294 -13.39 -24.22 -16.91
N PRO A 295 -13.28 -25.49 -16.45
CA PRO A 295 -13.01 -25.75 -15.03
C PRO A 295 -11.61 -25.32 -14.58
N LEU A 296 -10.74 -24.91 -15.50
CA LEU A 296 -9.43 -24.34 -15.20
C LEU A 296 -9.50 -22.87 -14.78
N CYS A 297 -10.67 -22.20 -14.95
CA CYS A 297 -10.90 -20.84 -14.48
C CYS A 297 -11.78 -20.85 -13.23
N VAL A 298 -11.22 -20.50 -12.08
CA VAL A 298 -11.88 -20.60 -10.78
C VAL A 298 -12.04 -19.22 -10.12
N ASP A 299 -13.10 -19.09 -9.31
CA ASP A 299 -13.39 -17.90 -8.52
C ASP A 299 -12.83 -18.08 -7.10
N LEU A 300 -11.87 -17.23 -6.72
CA LEU A 300 -11.31 -17.13 -5.38
C LEU A 300 -11.67 -15.79 -4.69
N THR A 301 -12.68 -15.07 -5.18
CA THR A 301 -13.12 -13.85 -4.50
C THR A 301 -13.68 -14.17 -3.12
N GLY A 302 -13.13 -13.53 -2.09
CA GLY A 302 -13.49 -13.82 -0.69
C GLY A 302 -13.04 -15.19 -0.16
N TYR A 303 -12.27 -15.98 -0.92
CA TYR A 303 -11.76 -17.29 -0.50
C TYR A 303 -10.75 -17.20 0.64
N THR A 304 -9.87 -16.19 0.60
CA THR A 304 -8.89 -15.92 1.65
C THR A 304 -9.53 -15.10 2.77
N LYS A 305 -9.18 -15.45 4.03
CA LYS A 305 -9.73 -14.80 5.22
C LYS A 305 -8.86 -13.65 5.73
N SER A 306 -7.64 -13.57 5.23
CA SER A 306 -6.63 -12.61 5.64
C SER A 306 -5.67 -12.31 4.48
N ILE A 307 -4.88 -11.27 4.60
CA ILE A 307 -3.80 -10.99 3.65
C ILE A 307 -2.74 -12.10 3.72
N ARG A 308 -2.48 -12.64 4.91
CA ARG A 308 -1.58 -13.78 5.06
C ARG A 308 -2.01 -14.97 4.22
N ASP A 309 -3.31 -15.35 4.26
CA ASP A 309 -3.84 -16.44 3.43
C ASP A 309 -3.58 -16.18 1.93
N LEU A 310 -3.78 -14.94 1.48
CA LEU A 310 -3.50 -14.54 0.10
C LEU A 310 -2.01 -14.70 -0.25
N LEU A 311 -1.12 -14.26 0.64
CA LEU A 311 0.31 -14.39 0.43
C LEU A 311 0.79 -15.85 0.47
N VAL A 312 0.15 -16.72 1.23
CA VAL A 312 0.41 -18.16 1.18
C VAL A 312 0.08 -18.71 -0.22
N ILE A 313 -1.03 -18.30 -0.83
CA ILE A 313 -1.34 -18.66 -2.23
C ILE A 313 -0.27 -18.12 -3.18
N PHE A 314 0.22 -16.90 -2.95
CA PHE A 314 1.30 -16.31 -3.76
C PHE A 314 2.60 -17.11 -3.72
N HIS A 315 2.87 -17.89 -2.66
CA HIS A 315 4.08 -18.70 -2.57
C HIS A 315 4.08 -19.89 -3.54
N PHE A 316 2.94 -20.42 -3.92
CA PHE A 316 2.86 -21.53 -4.87
C PHE A 316 2.19 -21.18 -6.22
N ALA A 317 1.60 -19.99 -6.35
CA ALA A 317 1.16 -19.49 -7.64
C ALA A 317 2.35 -19.07 -8.52
N SER A 318 2.18 -19.19 -9.84
CA SER A 318 3.24 -18.94 -10.82
C SER A 318 3.33 -17.49 -11.27
N LEU A 319 2.19 -16.80 -11.34
CA LEU A 319 2.10 -15.42 -11.83
C LEU A 319 0.88 -14.72 -11.22
N LEU A 320 1.01 -13.43 -10.94
CA LEU A 320 -0.07 -12.51 -10.64
C LEU A 320 -0.18 -11.46 -11.75
N ILE A 321 -1.37 -11.26 -12.31
CA ILE A 321 -1.70 -10.12 -13.19
C ILE A 321 -2.70 -9.24 -12.45
N THR A 322 -2.34 -8.00 -12.21
CA THR A 322 -3.08 -7.10 -11.31
C THR A 322 -3.07 -5.66 -11.80
N ASN A 323 -4.10 -4.92 -11.46
CA ASN A 323 -4.07 -3.47 -11.53
C ASN A 323 -3.12 -2.90 -10.46
N ASP A 324 -2.76 -1.62 -10.60
CA ASP A 324 -2.07 -0.88 -9.54
C ASP A 324 -2.90 -0.89 -8.24
N GLY A 325 -2.40 -1.56 -7.22
CA GLY A 325 -3.11 -1.74 -5.96
C GLY A 325 -2.41 -2.65 -4.96
N GLY A 326 -3.12 -2.94 -3.86
CA GLY A 326 -2.60 -3.73 -2.74
C GLY A 326 -1.98 -5.07 -3.14
N PRO A 327 -2.67 -5.96 -3.88
CA PRO A 327 -2.12 -7.27 -4.23
C PRO A 327 -0.78 -7.20 -4.98
N GLY A 328 -0.61 -6.22 -5.88
CA GLY A 328 0.66 -6.01 -6.59
C GLY A 328 1.80 -5.60 -5.65
N GLN A 329 1.50 -4.76 -4.66
CA GLN A 329 2.50 -4.37 -3.65
C GLN A 329 2.81 -5.51 -2.68
N PHE A 330 1.82 -6.31 -2.30
CA PHE A 330 2.04 -7.44 -1.39
C PHE A 330 2.83 -8.58 -2.04
N ALA A 331 2.71 -8.75 -3.36
CA ALA A 331 3.43 -9.76 -4.13
C ALA A 331 4.96 -9.69 -3.94
N VAL A 332 5.52 -8.48 -3.69
CA VAL A 332 6.98 -8.33 -3.49
C VAL A 332 7.51 -9.06 -2.24
N MET A 333 6.62 -9.35 -1.29
CA MET A 333 6.94 -10.11 -0.06
C MET A 333 6.98 -11.63 -0.29
N THR A 334 6.76 -12.10 -1.51
CA THR A 334 6.66 -13.52 -1.87
C THR A 334 7.49 -13.83 -3.11
N PRO A 335 7.72 -15.11 -3.45
CA PRO A 335 8.46 -15.46 -4.65
C PRO A 335 7.67 -15.27 -5.96
N ILE A 336 6.37 -14.95 -5.92
CA ILE A 336 5.53 -14.82 -7.11
C ILE A 336 6.07 -13.80 -8.10
N ARG A 337 5.99 -14.10 -9.38
CA ARG A 337 6.19 -13.12 -10.45
C ARG A 337 4.91 -12.31 -10.63
N SER A 338 5.02 -11.03 -11.01
CA SER A 338 3.83 -10.19 -11.15
C SER A 338 3.89 -9.27 -12.37
N ILE A 339 2.73 -9.03 -12.97
CA ILE A 339 2.49 -8.00 -14.00
C ILE A 339 1.52 -6.99 -13.40
N LEU A 340 1.96 -5.73 -13.31
CA LEU A 340 1.15 -4.64 -12.79
C LEU A 340 0.77 -3.67 -13.91
N LEU A 341 -0.50 -3.29 -13.93
CA LEU A 341 -1.08 -2.41 -14.93
C LEU A 341 -1.34 -1.04 -14.31
N PHE A 342 -0.54 -0.05 -14.73
CA PHE A 342 -0.64 1.34 -14.30
C PHE A 342 -1.30 2.18 -15.39
N GLY A 343 -2.14 3.09 -14.97
CA GLY A 343 -2.80 4.04 -15.86
C GLY A 343 -2.95 5.40 -15.20
N PRO A 344 -3.95 5.62 -14.35
CA PRO A 344 -4.18 6.92 -13.71
C PRO A 344 -3.07 7.36 -12.75
N GLU A 345 -2.34 6.43 -12.14
CA GLU A 345 -1.12 6.70 -11.33
C GLU A 345 0.14 6.26 -12.07
N THR A 346 1.29 6.69 -11.55
CA THR A 346 2.59 6.44 -12.19
C THR A 346 3.45 5.42 -11.43
N PRO A 347 4.05 4.45 -12.13
CA PRO A 347 5.00 3.53 -11.50
C PRO A 347 6.30 4.23 -11.04
N ALA A 348 6.60 5.42 -11.53
CA ALA A 348 7.75 6.20 -11.06
C ALA A 348 7.64 6.53 -9.56
N LEU A 349 6.40 6.69 -9.05
CA LEU A 349 6.13 6.92 -7.63
C LEU A 349 5.88 5.63 -6.85
N TYR A 350 5.08 4.71 -7.42
CA TYR A 350 4.49 3.59 -6.69
C TYR A 350 4.77 2.23 -7.31
N GLY A 351 5.69 2.14 -8.27
CA GLY A 351 6.08 0.85 -8.84
C GLY A 351 6.62 -0.11 -7.78
N PRO A 352 6.41 -1.43 -7.93
CA PRO A 352 6.90 -2.39 -6.95
C PRO A 352 8.43 -2.47 -6.96
N ASN A 353 9.06 -2.45 -5.79
CA ASN A 353 10.50 -2.65 -5.63
C ASN A 353 10.83 -4.15 -5.71
N SER A 354 10.74 -4.74 -6.88
CA SER A 354 11.03 -6.16 -7.09
C SER A 354 11.47 -6.44 -8.53
N PRO A 355 12.56 -7.19 -8.73
CA PRO A 355 12.99 -7.62 -10.07
C PRO A 355 12.03 -8.65 -10.69
N ARG A 356 11.14 -9.25 -9.89
CA ARG A 356 10.12 -10.21 -10.35
C ARG A 356 8.86 -9.54 -10.89
N ALA A 357 8.76 -8.21 -10.78
CA ALA A 357 7.62 -7.45 -11.28
C ALA A 357 7.90 -6.86 -12.66
N LYS A 358 6.92 -6.95 -13.54
CA LYS A 358 6.86 -6.21 -14.81
C LYS A 358 5.72 -5.20 -14.72
N VAL A 359 5.96 -4.02 -15.25
CA VAL A 359 4.99 -2.93 -15.17
C VAL A 359 4.63 -2.48 -16.58
N PHE A 360 3.33 -2.38 -16.85
CA PHE A 360 2.78 -1.73 -18.04
C PHE A 360 2.29 -0.34 -17.65
N PHE A 361 2.72 0.66 -18.40
CA PHE A 361 2.31 2.04 -18.24
C PHE A 361 2.37 2.75 -19.58
N SER A 362 1.25 3.27 -20.03
CA SER A 362 1.17 3.88 -21.37
C SER A 362 1.76 5.29 -21.45
N GLY A 363 1.68 6.04 -20.34
CA GLY A 363 2.18 7.43 -20.30
C GLY A 363 1.54 8.36 -21.33
N ILE A 364 0.26 8.15 -21.70
CA ILE A 364 -0.44 9.05 -22.62
C ILE A 364 -0.56 10.47 -22.01
N ALA A 365 -0.83 11.47 -22.83
CA ALA A 365 -0.77 12.87 -22.45
C ALA A 365 -1.56 13.28 -21.18
N CYS A 366 -2.66 12.57 -20.87
CA CYS A 366 -3.45 12.82 -19.66
C CYS A 366 -3.08 11.90 -18.48
N SER A 367 -2.05 11.03 -18.61
CA SER A 367 -1.62 10.09 -17.58
C SER A 367 -0.17 10.41 -17.13
N PRO A 368 0.09 10.42 -15.81
CA PRO A 368 -0.83 10.13 -14.71
C PRO A 368 -1.75 11.32 -14.38
N CYS A 369 -3.01 11.04 -14.02
CA CYS A 369 -3.98 12.06 -13.61
C CYS A 369 -4.33 11.99 -12.11
N LEU A 370 -4.06 10.88 -11.45
CA LEU A 370 -4.15 10.78 -9.99
C LEU A 370 -2.82 11.21 -9.38
N THR A 371 -2.89 12.15 -8.47
CA THR A 371 -1.72 12.63 -7.73
C THR A 371 -2.07 12.87 -6.26
N ALA A 372 -1.06 12.94 -5.41
CA ALA A 372 -1.27 13.36 -4.05
C ALA A 372 -1.82 14.80 -3.95
N TYR A 373 -1.43 15.69 -4.86
CA TYR A 373 -1.87 17.09 -4.89
C TYR A 373 -3.35 17.27 -5.18
N ASN A 374 -3.96 16.41 -5.99
CA ASN A 374 -5.39 16.46 -6.27
C ASN A 374 -6.20 15.48 -5.39
N HIS A 375 -5.59 14.99 -4.29
CA HIS A 375 -6.19 14.02 -3.39
C HIS A 375 -6.73 12.78 -4.13
N ARG A 376 -6.07 12.39 -5.22
CA ARG A 376 -6.47 11.28 -6.12
C ARG A 376 -7.86 11.43 -6.73
N ASN A 377 -8.25 12.68 -6.99
CA ASN A 377 -9.44 12.96 -7.78
C ASN A 377 -9.04 13.12 -9.24
N SER A 378 -9.55 12.25 -10.10
CA SER A 378 -9.31 12.36 -11.54
C SER A 378 -10.39 13.22 -12.20
N PRO A 379 -10.03 14.08 -13.17
CA PRO A 379 -10.99 14.75 -14.02
C PRO A 379 -11.48 13.85 -15.16
N CYS A 380 -11.06 12.58 -15.22
CA CYS A 380 -11.41 11.64 -16.28
C CYS A 380 -12.90 11.33 -16.28
N ASP A 381 -13.48 11.24 -17.47
CA ASP A 381 -14.87 10.83 -17.71
C ASP A 381 -15.11 9.31 -17.49
N GLY A 382 -14.04 8.54 -17.20
CA GLY A 382 -14.09 7.09 -17.01
C GLY A 382 -13.71 6.28 -18.26
N ASP A 383 -13.43 6.92 -19.38
CA ASP A 383 -12.97 6.23 -20.61
C ASP A 383 -11.51 5.75 -20.52
N ASN A 384 -10.93 5.60 -19.44
CA ASN A 384 -9.59 5.05 -19.08
C ASN A 384 -8.68 4.67 -20.25
N ARG A 385 -8.48 5.56 -21.23
CA ARG A 385 -7.66 5.30 -22.42
C ARG A 385 -6.24 4.90 -22.07
N CYS A 386 -5.71 5.42 -20.97
CA CYS A 386 -4.38 5.05 -20.45
C CYS A 386 -4.24 3.56 -20.16
N LEU A 387 -5.33 2.87 -19.79
CA LEU A 387 -5.36 1.43 -19.58
C LEU A 387 -5.82 0.67 -20.83
N LYS A 388 -6.76 1.23 -21.59
CA LYS A 388 -7.26 0.59 -22.83
C LYS A 388 -6.19 0.38 -23.90
N VAL A 389 -5.16 1.24 -23.97
CA VAL A 389 -4.04 1.08 -24.90
C VAL A 389 -3.06 -0.01 -24.51
N ILE A 390 -3.15 -0.54 -23.28
CA ILE A 390 -2.43 -1.74 -22.86
C ILE A 390 -3.25 -2.93 -23.37
N THR A 391 -2.77 -3.58 -24.42
CA THR A 391 -3.56 -4.63 -25.09
C THR A 391 -3.45 -5.98 -24.38
N PRO A 392 -4.50 -6.83 -24.42
CA PRO A 392 -4.44 -8.19 -23.87
C PRO A 392 -3.30 -9.02 -24.45
N GLU A 393 -2.99 -8.84 -25.75
CA GLU A 393 -1.93 -9.56 -26.46
C GLU A 393 -0.55 -9.22 -25.88
N ALA A 394 -0.30 -7.95 -25.58
CA ALA A 394 0.97 -7.51 -24.98
C ALA A 394 1.12 -8.08 -23.56
N VAL A 395 0.06 -8.05 -22.75
CA VAL A 395 0.05 -8.62 -21.40
C VAL A 395 0.21 -10.14 -21.44
N LEU A 396 -0.49 -10.82 -22.36
CA LEU A 396 -0.38 -12.27 -22.58
C LEU A 396 1.04 -12.66 -23.01
N ALA A 397 1.64 -11.95 -23.96
CA ALA A 397 3.00 -12.23 -24.40
C ALA A 397 4.00 -12.15 -23.23
N CYS A 398 3.91 -11.10 -22.40
CA CYS A 398 4.71 -10.96 -21.20
C CYS A 398 4.44 -12.08 -20.19
N ALA A 399 3.17 -12.45 -19.99
CA ALA A 399 2.79 -13.54 -19.09
C ALA A 399 3.40 -14.88 -19.52
N LEU A 400 3.33 -15.20 -20.82
CA LEU A 400 3.91 -16.43 -21.40
C LEU A 400 5.45 -16.44 -21.31
N GLU A 401 6.10 -15.30 -21.50
CA GLU A 401 7.54 -15.19 -21.27
C GLU A 401 7.90 -15.50 -19.81
N MET A 402 7.15 -14.91 -18.87
CA MET A 402 7.38 -15.12 -17.44
C MET A 402 7.06 -16.56 -16.98
N LEU A 403 6.07 -17.20 -17.58
CA LEU A 403 5.66 -18.57 -17.23
C LEU A 403 6.49 -19.67 -17.92
N GLY A 404 7.21 -19.31 -19.01
CA GLY A 404 7.68 -20.28 -19.99
C GLY A 404 6.52 -20.75 -20.88
N LYS A 405 6.75 -20.91 -22.18
CA LYS A 405 5.74 -20.95 -23.25
C LYS A 405 4.57 -21.94 -23.09
N GLU A 406 4.68 -22.95 -22.21
CA GLU A 406 3.65 -23.99 -22.01
C GLU A 406 3.43 -24.29 -20.53
N ALA A 407 2.20 -24.70 -20.19
CA ALA A 407 1.91 -25.27 -18.88
C ALA A 407 2.63 -26.62 -18.73
N VAL A 408 3.20 -26.91 -17.57
CA VAL A 408 3.67 -28.26 -17.27
C VAL A 408 2.44 -29.16 -17.18
N ARG A 409 2.40 -30.22 -18.02
CA ARG A 409 1.34 -31.24 -18.01
C ARG A 409 1.38 -32.10 -16.78
#